data_3b71a245e53a29ed44cd8652fed138d8
#
_entry.id   3b71a245e53a29ed44cd8652fed138d8
#
_cell.length_a   1.000
_cell.length_b   1.000
_cell.length_c   1.000
_cell.angle_alpha   90.00
_cell.angle_beta   90.00
_cell.angle_gamma   90.00
#
_symmetry.space_group_name_H-M   'P 1'
#
loop_
_entity.id
_entity.type
_entity.pdbx_description
1 polymer ?
#
loop_
_entity_poly.entity_id
_entity_poly.type
_entity_poly.pdbx_seq_one_letter_code
_entity_poly.pdbx_strand_id
1 'polypeptide(L)'
;MENYSGGDMDTRLPVVHDNSQIANLYRTFNNMADQIAHLKIQVYETELERQRINSNYLRIQIQPHFYTNILNLFYGMAQMKDCVSIQKLALACGSYFRYLLGRKGTFVLLQEELKCLSSYVEIQRYRYQDRFEARISVEPGLEEQAVLPLLIQTFFENSLKHNIMRVPLLQVEVTVEAVETEKMKITVRDNGIGFKKDILEKIERNESIEAGGEHIGIQNVKERIRVFYGQTAQMQIESVPGNTVVTLLLPLMISKGDSENETASGR
;
A
#
# COMPACT_ATOMS: atom_id res chain seq x y z
N MET A 1 16.17 39.58 14.85
CA MET A 1 15.22 38.63 15.41
C MET A 1 13.80 38.76 14.85
N GLU A 2 13.32 39.99 14.62
CA GLU A 2 11.99 40.21 14.00
C GLU A 2 11.83 39.57 12.62
N ASN A 3 12.85 39.54 11.77
CA ASN A 3 12.77 38.89 10.45
C ASN A 3 12.62 37.38 10.52
N TYR A 4 13.16 36.72 11.54
CA TYR A 4 13.04 35.27 11.75
C TYR A 4 11.63 34.88 12.19
N SER A 5 10.95 35.73 12.99
CA SER A 5 9.53 35.53 13.37
C SER A 5 8.57 35.76 12.20
N GLY A 6 9.00 36.42 11.11
CA GLY A 6 8.27 36.60 9.86
C GLY A 6 8.40 35.45 8.85
N GLY A 7 9.11 34.36 9.20
CA GLY A 7 9.25 33.17 8.33
C GLY A 7 10.50 33.19 7.42
N ASP A 8 11.34 34.19 7.48
CA ASP A 8 12.63 34.22 6.76
C ASP A 8 13.68 33.41 7.51
N MET A 9 13.87 32.17 7.09
CA MET A 9 14.80 31.21 7.70
C MET A 9 16.25 31.35 7.19
N ASP A 10 16.50 32.20 6.20
CA ASP A 10 17.84 32.44 5.66
C ASP A 10 18.59 33.54 6.39
N THR A 11 17.91 34.30 7.24
CA THR A 11 18.53 35.33 8.08
C THR A 11 19.54 34.71 9.06
N ARG A 12 20.79 35.14 9.01
CA ARG A 12 21.85 34.75 9.94
C ARG A 12 22.36 35.98 10.68
N LEU A 13 22.76 35.78 11.95
CA LEU A 13 23.43 36.79 12.73
C LEU A 13 24.89 36.92 12.27
N PRO A 14 25.48 38.12 12.30
CA PRO A 14 26.84 38.32 11.84
C PRO A 14 27.85 37.53 12.65
N VAL A 15 28.84 36.94 11.97
CA VAL A 15 29.92 36.20 12.63
C VAL A 15 30.81 37.17 13.37
N VAL A 16 30.82 37.12 14.71
CA VAL A 16 31.73 37.88 15.58
C VAL A 16 32.91 36.98 15.92
N HIS A 17 34.10 37.43 15.56
CA HIS A 17 35.36 36.67 15.77
C HIS A 17 36.00 36.92 17.14
N ASP A 18 35.20 37.10 18.15
CA ASP A 18 35.64 37.35 19.51
C ASP A 18 35.09 36.21 20.41
N ASN A 19 35.73 35.97 21.56
CA ASN A 19 35.33 34.97 22.55
C ASN A 19 34.30 35.50 23.55
N SER A 20 33.59 36.55 23.21
CA SER A 20 32.55 37.15 24.05
C SER A 20 31.30 36.23 24.16
N GLN A 21 30.56 36.40 25.23
CA GLN A 21 29.27 35.71 25.42
C GLN A 21 28.29 35.96 24.27
N ILE A 22 28.37 37.14 23.64
CA ILE A 22 27.56 37.54 22.49
C ILE A 22 27.95 36.71 21.24
N ALA A 23 29.24 36.51 21.00
CA ALA A 23 29.72 35.68 19.89
C ALA A 23 29.25 34.24 20.01
N ASN A 24 29.25 33.70 21.24
CA ASN A 24 28.70 32.36 21.51
C ASN A 24 27.18 32.28 21.28
N LEU A 25 26.45 33.28 21.69
CA LEU A 25 25.00 33.40 21.45
C LEU A 25 24.70 33.42 19.95
N TYR A 26 25.43 34.21 19.16
CA TYR A 26 25.25 34.30 17.70
C TYR A 26 25.56 32.99 17.01
N ARG A 27 26.63 32.28 17.42
CA ARG A 27 26.95 30.94 16.91
C ARG A 27 25.85 29.91 17.22
N THR A 28 25.38 29.91 18.46
CA THR A 28 24.29 28.99 18.87
C THR A 28 23.03 29.27 18.10
N PHE A 29 22.67 30.53 17.91
CA PHE A 29 21.49 30.92 17.10
C PHE A 29 21.64 30.46 15.65
N ASN A 30 22.78 30.75 15.00
CA ASN A 30 22.99 30.34 13.61
C ASN A 30 22.96 28.78 13.47
N ASN A 31 23.55 28.04 14.40
CA ASN A 31 23.50 26.59 14.42
C ASN A 31 22.04 26.07 14.56
N MET A 32 21.24 26.68 15.43
CA MET A 32 19.80 26.34 15.53
C MET A 32 19.05 26.66 14.24
N ALA A 33 19.33 27.80 13.62
CA ALA A 33 18.73 28.17 12.34
C ALA A 33 19.07 27.18 11.23
N ASP A 34 20.34 26.73 11.17
CA ASP A 34 20.78 25.70 10.22
C ASP A 34 20.09 24.36 10.47
N GLN A 35 19.95 23.94 11.73
CA GLN A 35 19.24 22.72 12.09
C GLN A 35 17.76 22.78 11.70
N ILE A 36 17.08 23.91 11.95
CA ILE A 36 15.68 24.12 11.57
C ILE A 36 15.52 24.07 10.03
N ALA A 37 16.39 24.77 9.29
CA ALA A 37 16.38 24.73 7.83
C ALA A 37 16.60 23.31 7.29
N HIS A 38 17.55 22.58 7.86
CA HIS A 38 17.79 21.16 7.48
C HIS A 38 16.61 20.25 7.77
N LEU A 39 15.99 20.36 8.96
CA LEU A 39 14.82 19.59 9.33
C LEU A 39 13.63 19.91 8.41
N LYS A 40 13.44 21.17 8.03
CA LYS A 40 12.38 21.59 7.09
C LYS A 40 12.58 20.94 5.71
N ILE A 41 13.82 20.92 5.21
CA ILE A 41 14.15 20.26 3.94
C ILE A 41 13.86 18.76 4.03
N GLN A 42 14.28 18.08 5.10
CA GLN A 42 14.01 16.65 5.30
C GLN A 42 12.51 16.34 5.35
N VAL A 43 11.72 17.18 6.04
CA VAL A 43 10.25 17.01 6.07
C VAL A 43 9.66 17.15 4.67
N TYR A 44 10.13 18.16 3.91
CA TYR A 44 9.64 18.40 2.54
C TYR A 44 10.01 17.26 1.58
N GLU A 45 11.24 16.78 1.66
CA GLU A 45 11.71 15.61 0.87
C GLU A 45 10.92 14.35 1.20
N THR A 46 10.66 14.10 2.49
CA THR A 46 9.85 12.96 2.94
C THR A 46 8.41 13.06 2.41
N GLU A 47 7.82 14.25 2.43
CA GLU A 47 6.46 14.46 1.92
C GLU A 47 6.39 14.31 0.40
N LEU A 48 7.37 14.83 -0.34
CA LEU A 48 7.49 14.62 -1.78
C LEU A 48 7.66 13.14 -2.13
N GLU A 49 8.45 12.42 -1.36
CA GLU A 49 8.64 10.97 -1.55
C GLU A 49 7.33 10.22 -1.30
N ARG A 50 6.60 10.55 -0.23
CA ARG A 50 5.26 10.01 0.04
C ARG A 50 4.28 10.27 -1.11
N GLN A 51 4.26 11.50 -1.63
CA GLN A 51 3.40 11.86 -2.76
C GLN A 51 3.79 11.12 -4.04
N ARG A 52 5.10 10.95 -4.32
CA ARG A 52 5.60 10.16 -5.46
C ARG A 52 5.19 8.70 -5.36
N ILE A 53 5.38 8.09 -4.20
CA ILE A 53 5.00 6.69 -3.95
C ILE A 53 3.50 6.51 -4.13
N ASN A 54 2.70 7.43 -3.60
CA ASN A 54 1.23 7.39 -3.73
C ASN A 54 0.78 7.59 -5.20
N SER A 55 1.41 8.51 -5.93
CA SER A 55 1.12 8.76 -7.34
C SER A 55 1.51 7.58 -8.25
N ASN A 56 2.68 6.99 -8.04
CA ASN A 56 3.12 5.82 -8.78
C ASN A 56 2.23 4.61 -8.52
N TYR A 57 1.79 4.44 -7.27
CA TYR A 57 0.85 3.41 -6.88
C TYR A 57 -0.49 3.55 -7.64
N LEU A 58 -1.05 4.75 -7.75
CA LEU A 58 -2.28 5.00 -8.50
C LEU A 58 -2.12 4.70 -10.01
N ARG A 59 -0.96 4.96 -10.60
CA ARG A 59 -0.67 4.64 -12.01
C ARG A 59 -0.57 3.14 -12.28
N ILE A 60 -0.02 2.36 -11.37
CA ILE A 60 0.16 0.90 -11.56
C ILE A 60 -1.18 0.16 -11.45
N GLN A 61 -2.18 0.73 -10.75
CA GLN A 61 -3.51 0.15 -10.59
C GLN A 61 -4.34 0.12 -11.88
N ILE A 62 -4.02 0.96 -12.87
CA ILE A 62 -4.70 0.93 -14.17
C ILE A 62 -3.98 -0.10 -15.05
N GLN A 63 -4.31 -1.38 -14.88
CA GLN A 63 -3.89 -2.43 -15.82
C GLN A 63 -4.84 -2.43 -17.03
N PRO A 64 -4.43 -1.92 -18.21
CA PRO A 64 -5.31 -1.88 -19.39
C PRO A 64 -5.86 -3.25 -19.76
N HIS A 65 -5.05 -4.28 -19.55
CA HIS A 65 -5.42 -5.67 -19.80
C HIS A 65 -6.55 -6.18 -18.88
N PHE A 66 -6.66 -5.69 -17.64
CA PHE A 66 -7.76 -6.07 -16.75
C PHE A 66 -9.11 -5.57 -17.29
N TYR A 67 -9.19 -4.33 -17.73
CA TYR A 67 -10.40 -3.77 -18.34
C TYR A 67 -10.81 -4.50 -19.63
N THR A 68 -9.84 -4.75 -20.50
CA THR A 68 -10.10 -5.51 -21.75
C THR A 68 -10.66 -6.90 -21.44
N ASN A 69 -10.13 -7.58 -20.42
CA ASN A 69 -10.64 -8.87 -20.00
C ASN A 69 -12.08 -8.82 -19.47
N ILE A 70 -12.41 -7.80 -18.67
CA ILE A 70 -13.80 -7.60 -18.19
C ILE A 70 -14.75 -7.37 -19.36
N LEU A 71 -14.37 -6.53 -20.33
CA LEU A 71 -15.20 -6.29 -21.53
C LEU A 71 -15.41 -7.57 -22.34
N ASN A 72 -14.37 -8.38 -22.49
CA ASN A 72 -14.47 -9.68 -23.18
C ASN A 72 -15.40 -10.66 -22.43
N LEU A 73 -15.39 -10.64 -21.09
CA LEU A 73 -16.32 -11.45 -20.30
C LEU A 73 -17.76 -11.00 -20.54
N PHE A 74 -18.04 -9.69 -20.49
CA PHE A 74 -19.38 -9.17 -20.81
C PHE A 74 -19.82 -9.58 -22.21
N TYR A 75 -18.95 -9.45 -23.19
CA TYR A 75 -19.25 -9.85 -24.57
C TYR A 75 -19.59 -11.33 -24.67
N GLY A 76 -18.78 -12.21 -24.09
CA GLY A 76 -19.04 -13.66 -24.07
C GLY A 76 -20.36 -14.05 -23.40
N MET A 77 -20.64 -13.46 -22.22
CA MET A 77 -21.90 -13.68 -21.51
C MET A 77 -23.12 -13.16 -22.29
N ALA A 78 -22.99 -12.01 -22.97
CA ALA A 78 -24.03 -11.46 -23.81
C ALA A 78 -24.36 -12.38 -25.00
N GLN A 79 -23.35 -12.99 -25.64
CA GLN A 79 -23.56 -13.98 -26.69
C GLN A 79 -24.32 -15.22 -26.18
N MET A 80 -24.03 -15.63 -24.93
CA MET A 80 -24.73 -16.76 -24.28
C MET A 80 -26.10 -16.36 -23.72
N LYS A 81 -26.49 -15.06 -23.81
CA LYS A 81 -27.68 -14.50 -23.22
C LYS A 81 -27.81 -14.69 -21.70
N ASP A 82 -26.66 -14.79 -21.00
CA ASP A 82 -26.60 -14.94 -19.55
C ASP A 82 -26.68 -13.59 -18.85
N CYS A 83 -27.88 -13.03 -18.84
CA CYS A 83 -28.15 -11.72 -18.23
C CYS A 83 -27.89 -11.73 -16.71
N VAL A 84 -28.06 -12.85 -16.04
CA VAL A 84 -27.85 -12.95 -14.58
C VAL A 84 -26.37 -12.79 -14.24
N SER A 85 -25.48 -13.49 -14.94
CA SER A 85 -24.04 -13.34 -14.75
C SER A 85 -23.54 -11.96 -15.14
N ILE A 86 -24.09 -11.35 -16.21
CA ILE A 86 -23.79 -9.96 -16.59
C ILE A 86 -24.10 -9.00 -15.44
N GLN A 87 -25.30 -9.11 -14.84
CA GLN A 87 -25.69 -8.25 -13.73
C GLN A 87 -24.77 -8.40 -12.51
N LYS A 88 -24.45 -9.62 -12.11
CA LYS A 88 -23.55 -9.89 -10.99
C LYS A 88 -22.14 -9.34 -11.25
N LEU A 89 -21.59 -9.61 -12.44
CA LEU A 89 -20.28 -9.10 -12.84
C LEU A 89 -20.26 -7.57 -12.86
N ALA A 90 -21.33 -6.91 -13.34
CA ALA A 90 -21.44 -5.45 -13.34
C ALA A 90 -21.45 -4.86 -11.94
N LEU A 91 -22.15 -5.49 -10.99
CA LEU A 91 -22.15 -5.07 -9.58
C LEU A 91 -20.76 -5.24 -8.93
N ALA A 92 -20.11 -6.37 -9.17
CA ALA A 92 -18.75 -6.62 -8.67
C ALA A 92 -17.76 -5.59 -9.25
N CYS A 93 -17.80 -5.34 -10.56
CA CYS A 93 -16.98 -4.31 -11.21
C CYS A 93 -17.28 -2.92 -10.65
N GLY A 94 -18.54 -2.56 -10.46
CA GLY A 94 -18.95 -1.27 -9.90
C GLY A 94 -18.42 -1.06 -8.47
N SER A 95 -18.48 -2.09 -7.62
CA SER A 95 -17.91 -2.06 -6.28
C SER A 95 -16.38 -1.91 -6.31
N TYR A 96 -15.71 -2.71 -7.12
CA TYR A 96 -14.27 -2.68 -7.30
C TYR A 96 -13.76 -1.33 -7.80
N PHE A 97 -14.34 -0.79 -8.88
CA PHE A 97 -13.91 0.49 -9.43
C PHE A 97 -14.24 1.68 -8.52
N ARG A 98 -15.34 1.64 -7.79
CA ARG A 98 -15.67 2.67 -6.80
C ARG A 98 -14.60 2.72 -5.70
N TYR A 99 -14.11 1.58 -5.25
CA TYR A 99 -13.00 1.54 -4.30
C TYR A 99 -11.72 2.10 -4.89
N LEU A 100 -11.37 1.76 -6.14
CA LEU A 100 -10.15 2.26 -6.80
C LEU A 100 -10.17 3.76 -7.06
N LEU A 101 -11.32 4.30 -7.53
CA LEU A 101 -11.42 5.66 -8.03
C LEU A 101 -11.96 6.66 -6.99
N GLY A 102 -12.76 6.19 -6.03
CA GLY A 102 -13.45 7.04 -5.04
C GLY A 102 -12.63 7.35 -3.79
N ARG A 103 -11.40 6.88 -3.71
CA ARG A 103 -10.63 6.90 -2.48
C ARG A 103 -9.97 8.26 -2.20
N LYS A 104 -10.20 8.74 -0.98
CA LYS A 104 -9.51 9.89 -0.40
C LYS A 104 -8.81 9.40 0.88
N GLY A 105 -7.50 9.63 1.02
CA GLY A 105 -6.74 9.27 2.21
C GLY A 105 -5.65 8.23 1.99
N THR A 106 -4.72 8.18 2.93
CA THR A 106 -3.54 7.30 2.92
C THR A 106 -3.88 5.90 3.42
N PHE A 107 -4.81 5.80 4.35
CA PHE A 107 -5.26 4.56 4.97
C PHE A 107 -6.74 4.34 4.68
N VAL A 108 -7.17 3.08 4.73
CA VAL A 108 -8.56 2.64 4.60
C VAL A 108 -8.87 1.66 5.72
N LEU A 109 -10.15 1.46 6.00
CA LEU A 109 -10.57 0.40 6.92
C LEU A 109 -10.30 -0.98 6.30
N LEU A 110 -9.86 -1.93 7.14
CA LEU A 110 -9.62 -3.31 6.69
C LEU A 110 -10.87 -3.92 6.03
N GLN A 111 -12.06 -3.65 6.54
CA GLN A 111 -13.32 -4.09 5.92
C GLN A 111 -13.50 -3.58 4.47
N GLU A 112 -13.04 -2.36 4.17
CA GLU A 112 -13.11 -1.81 2.82
C GLU A 112 -12.13 -2.51 1.88
N GLU A 113 -10.92 -2.79 2.36
CA GLU A 113 -9.91 -3.57 1.63
C GLU A 113 -10.41 -4.99 1.34
N LEU A 114 -10.99 -5.66 2.33
CA LEU A 114 -11.56 -7.00 2.19
C LEU A 114 -12.78 -7.03 1.25
N LYS A 115 -13.60 -5.99 1.27
CA LYS A 115 -14.72 -5.84 0.32
C LYS A 115 -14.22 -5.65 -1.11
N CYS A 116 -13.15 -4.86 -1.29
CA CYS A 116 -12.49 -4.71 -2.58
C CYS A 116 -11.92 -6.04 -3.08
N LEU A 117 -11.20 -6.76 -2.21
CA LEU A 117 -10.67 -8.10 -2.51
C LEU A 117 -11.78 -9.08 -2.89
N SER A 118 -12.88 -9.10 -2.14
CA SER A 118 -14.03 -9.98 -2.44
C SER A 118 -14.63 -9.67 -3.81
N SER A 119 -14.77 -8.39 -4.16
CA SER A 119 -15.24 -7.98 -5.49
C SER A 119 -14.26 -8.40 -6.59
N TYR A 120 -12.96 -8.28 -6.35
CA TYR A 120 -11.93 -8.76 -7.28
C TYR A 120 -11.98 -10.28 -7.46
N VAL A 121 -12.10 -11.04 -6.37
CA VAL A 121 -12.24 -12.51 -6.40
C VAL A 121 -13.46 -12.92 -7.23
N GLU A 122 -14.60 -12.25 -7.05
CA GLU A 122 -15.80 -12.53 -7.82
C GLU A 122 -15.60 -12.29 -9.32
N ILE A 123 -14.98 -11.17 -9.72
CA ILE A 123 -14.63 -10.89 -11.11
C ILE A 123 -13.72 -12.00 -11.67
N GLN A 124 -12.72 -12.43 -10.92
CA GLN A 124 -11.77 -13.47 -11.37
C GLN A 124 -12.42 -14.86 -11.48
N ARG A 125 -13.45 -15.17 -10.68
CA ARG A 125 -14.23 -16.40 -10.81
C ARG A 125 -14.92 -16.52 -12.17
N TYR A 126 -15.43 -15.43 -12.71
CA TYR A 126 -15.99 -15.44 -14.07
C TYR A 126 -14.94 -15.68 -15.14
N ARG A 127 -13.70 -15.27 -14.90
CA ARG A 127 -12.61 -15.44 -15.85
C ARG A 127 -11.99 -16.83 -15.81
N TYR A 128 -11.78 -17.34 -14.61
CA TYR A 128 -10.99 -18.57 -14.38
C TYR A 128 -11.84 -19.74 -13.91
N GLN A 129 -13.12 -19.51 -13.66
CA GLN A 129 -14.07 -20.54 -13.22
C GLN A 129 -13.52 -21.38 -12.06
N ASP A 130 -13.52 -22.71 -12.19
CA ASP A 130 -13.09 -23.65 -11.16
C ASP A 130 -11.56 -23.83 -11.07
N ARG A 131 -10.78 -22.91 -11.64
CA ARG A 131 -9.31 -22.98 -11.64
C ARG A 131 -8.68 -22.49 -10.34
N PHE A 132 -9.44 -21.80 -9.49
CA PHE A 132 -8.94 -21.38 -8.18
C PHE A 132 -10.01 -21.35 -7.11
N GLU A 133 -9.58 -21.51 -5.87
CA GLU A 133 -10.34 -21.32 -4.66
C GLU A 133 -9.74 -20.18 -3.85
N ALA A 134 -10.59 -19.32 -3.31
CA ALA A 134 -10.20 -18.24 -2.41
C ALA A 134 -10.91 -18.38 -1.07
N ARG A 135 -10.14 -18.35 0.02
CA ARG A 135 -10.65 -18.31 1.39
C ARG A 135 -10.17 -17.05 2.08
N ILE A 136 -11.07 -16.33 2.70
CA ILE A 136 -10.77 -15.09 3.44
C ILE A 136 -11.33 -15.27 4.85
N SER A 137 -10.48 -15.19 5.85
CA SER A 137 -10.83 -15.33 7.26
C SER A 137 -10.25 -14.15 8.05
N VAL A 138 -11.08 -13.54 8.87
CA VAL A 138 -10.70 -12.37 9.68
C VAL A 138 -11.18 -12.61 11.10
N GLU A 139 -10.30 -12.37 12.05
CA GLU A 139 -10.66 -12.41 13.47
C GLU A 139 -11.61 -11.23 13.78
N PRO A 140 -12.75 -11.49 14.46
CA PRO A 140 -13.72 -10.45 14.78
C PRO A 140 -13.10 -9.28 15.56
N GLY A 141 -13.45 -8.05 15.16
CA GLY A 141 -12.96 -6.81 15.77
C GLY A 141 -11.77 -6.18 15.08
N LEU A 142 -11.18 -6.84 14.05
CA LEU A 142 -10.10 -6.26 13.27
C LEU A 142 -10.59 -5.47 12.04
N GLU A 143 -11.86 -5.55 11.70
CA GLU A 143 -12.44 -4.95 10.49
C GLU A 143 -12.32 -3.43 10.45
N GLU A 144 -12.29 -2.77 11.61
CA GLU A 144 -12.18 -1.31 11.76
C GLU A 144 -10.72 -0.81 11.81
N GLN A 145 -9.74 -1.71 11.74
CA GLN A 145 -8.33 -1.31 11.73
C GLN A 145 -7.97 -0.63 10.42
N ALA A 146 -7.12 0.40 10.53
CA ALA A 146 -6.64 1.14 9.37
C ALA A 146 -5.46 0.43 8.70
N VAL A 147 -5.55 0.21 7.40
CA VAL A 147 -4.51 -0.43 6.59
C VAL A 147 -4.19 0.40 5.36
N LEU A 148 -3.00 0.18 4.80
CA LEU A 148 -2.69 0.73 3.48
C LEU A 148 -3.58 0.06 2.43
N PRO A 149 -4.14 0.85 1.54
CA PRO A 149 -5.04 0.33 0.51
C PRO A 149 -4.33 -0.57 -0.50
N LEU A 150 -5.07 -1.57 -1.03
CA LEU A 150 -4.62 -2.62 -1.97
C LEU A 150 -3.39 -3.41 -1.47
N LEU A 151 -3.21 -3.45 -0.17
CA LEU A 151 -2.14 -4.18 0.49
C LEU A 151 -2.32 -5.68 0.29
N ILE A 152 -3.49 -6.20 0.67
CA ILE A 152 -3.83 -7.62 0.59
C ILE A 152 -4.06 -8.01 -0.87
N GLN A 153 -4.78 -7.18 -1.61
CA GLN A 153 -5.11 -7.44 -3.01
C GLN A 153 -3.86 -7.62 -3.87
N THR A 154 -2.79 -6.86 -3.64
CA THR A 154 -1.55 -6.98 -4.43
C THR A 154 -0.96 -8.38 -4.33
N PHE A 155 -0.93 -8.99 -3.16
CA PHE A 155 -0.41 -10.34 -2.98
C PHE A 155 -1.35 -11.40 -3.57
N PHE A 156 -2.65 -11.23 -3.38
CA PHE A 156 -3.65 -12.10 -3.97
C PHE A 156 -3.59 -12.06 -5.51
N GLU A 157 -3.48 -10.89 -6.11
CA GLU A 157 -3.32 -10.71 -7.56
C GLU A 157 -2.04 -11.36 -8.07
N ASN A 158 -0.91 -11.22 -7.35
CA ASN A 158 0.33 -11.90 -7.70
C ASN A 158 0.18 -13.42 -7.69
N SER A 159 -0.46 -13.98 -6.67
CA SER A 159 -0.73 -15.42 -6.58
C SER A 159 -1.53 -15.90 -7.79
N LEU A 160 -2.61 -15.20 -8.17
CA LEU A 160 -3.39 -15.53 -9.37
C LEU A 160 -2.55 -15.39 -10.65
N LYS A 161 -1.94 -14.25 -10.87
CA LYS A 161 -1.22 -13.93 -12.12
C LYS A 161 -0.13 -14.94 -12.45
N HIS A 162 0.60 -15.39 -11.42
CA HIS A 162 1.76 -16.24 -11.63
C HIS A 162 1.47 -17.74 -11.56
N ASN A 163 0.35 -18.14 -10.95
CA ASN A 163 0.11 -19.57 -10.66
C ASN A 163 -1.13 -20.16 -11.33
N ILE A 164 -2.13 -19.35 -11.70
CA ILE A 164 -3.44 -19.85 -12.18
C ILE A 164 -3.37 -20.81 -13.35
N MET A 165 -2.36 -20.69 -14.22
CA MET A 165 -2.16 -21.57 -15.38
C MET A 165 -1.06 -22.59 -15.14
N ARG A 166 -0.45 -22.62 -13.95
CA ARG A 166 0.73 -23.44 -13.65
C ARG A 166 0.43 -24.57 -12.66
N VAL A 167 -0.71 -24.49 -11.97
CA VAL A 167 -1.20 -25.54 -11.06
C VAL A 167 -2.60 -25.99 -11.47
N PRO A 168 -3.00 -27.25 -11.20
CA PRO A 168 -4.33 -27.75 -11.56
C PRO A 168 -5.47 -26.97 -10.90
N LEU A 169 -5.35 -26.69 -9.61
CA LEU A 169 -6.25 -25.88 -8.80
C LEU A 169 -5.40 -24.98 -7.90
N LEU A 170 -5.51 -23.68 -8.11
CA LEU A 170 -4.84 -22.71 -7.26
C LEU A 170 -5.69 -22.44 -6.02
N GLN A 171 -5.10 -22.61 -4.84
CA GLN A 171 -5.72 -22.27 -3.57
C GLN A 171 -5.02 -21.05 -3.01
N VAL A 172 -5.79 -20.00 -2.72
CA VAL A 172 -5.28 -18.77 -2.08
C VAL A 172 -6.06 -18.53 -0.81
N GLU A 173 -5.36 -18.45 0.30
CA GLU A 173 -5.91 -18.21 1.62
C GLU A 173 -5.41 -16.88 2.17
N VAL A 174 -6.33 -16.06 2.67
CA VAL A 174 -6.06 -14.80 3.36
C VAL A 174 -6.56 -14.93 4.78
N THR A 175 -5.67 -14.77 5.76
CA THR A 175 -6.04 -14.75 7.17
C THR A 175 -5.60 -13.44 7.82
N VAL A 176 -6.44 -12.89 8.70
CA VAL A 176 -6.13 -11.73 9.52
C VAL A 176 -6.41 -12.06 10.96
N GLU A 177 -5.38 -11.99 11.79
CA GLU A 177 -5.42 -12.39 13.20
C GLU A 177 -4.78 -11.32 14.08
N ALA A 178 -5.29 -11.12 15.29
CA ALA A 178 -4.60 -10.33 16.31
C ALA A 178 -3.36 -11.08 16.81
N VAL A 179 -2.23 -10.40 16.92
CA VAL A 179 -0.98 -10.98 17.45
C VAL A 179 -0.40 -9.96 18.41
N GLU A 180 -0.10 -10.37 19.63
CA GLU A 180 0.32 -9.45 20.69
C GLU A 180 -0.76 -8.38 20.97
N THR A 181 -0.50 -7.48 21.92
CA THR A 181 -1.52 -6.53 22.40
C THR A 181 -1.81 -5.39 21.41
N GLU A 182 -0.91 -5.14 20.44
CA GLU A 182 -0.96 -3.94 19.59
C GLU A 182 -0.68 -4.21 18.10
N LYS A 183 -0.72 -5.48 17.68
CA LYS A 183 -0.41 -5.84 16.29
C LYS A 183 -1.44 -6.78 15.69
N MET A 184 -1.63 -6.70 14.39
CA MET A 184 -2.32 -7.70 13.58
C MET A 184 -1.36 -8.36 12.61
N LYS A 185 -1.60 -9.64 12.35
CA LYS A 185 -0.91 -10.43 11.35
C LYS A 185 -1.85 -10.69 10.18
N ILE A 186 -1.45 -10.26 9.01
CA ILE A 186 -2.11 -10.58 7.75
C ILE A 186 -1.25 -11.61 7.03
N THR A 187 -1.83 -12.75 6.69
CA THR A 187 -1.16 -13.81 5.95
C THR A 187 -1.86 -14.04 4.63
N VAL A 188 -1.10 -14.06 3.53
CA VAL A 188 -1.58 -14.48 2.22
C VAL A 188 -0.78 -15.72 1.83
N ARG A 189 -1.46 -16.85 1.70
CA ARG A 189 -0.85 -18.15 1.35
C ARG A 189 -1.38 -18.64 0.02
N ASP A 190 -0.50 -19.20 -0.80
CA ASP A 190 -0.89 -19.93 -2.01
C ASP A 190 -0.13 -21.25 -2.18
N ASN A 191 -0.73 -22.17 -2.93
CA ASN A 191 -0.15 -23.47 -3.30
C ASN A 191 0.52 -23.43 -4.69
N GLY A 192 0.97 -22.27 -5.13
CA GLY A 192 1.58 -22.07 -6.44
C GLY A 192 2.99 -22.65 -6.59
N ILE A 193 3.64 -22.28 -7.68
CA ILE A 193 4.99 -22.79 -8.00
C ILE A 193 6.11 -22.17 -7.16
N GLY A 194 5.80 -21.14 -6.34
CA GLY A 194 6.77 -20.40 -5.57
C GLY A 194 7.51 -19.33 -6.37
N PHE A 195 8.26 -18.50 -5.64
CA PHE A 195 9.16 -17.51 -6.22
C PHE A 195 10.50 -18.13 -6.64
N LYS A 196 11.09 -17.59 -7.68
CA LYS A 196 12.49 -17.88 -8.01
C LYS A 196 13.41 -17.28 -6.92
N LYS A 197 14.51 -17.98 -6.59
CA LYS A 197 15.45 -17.54 -5.54
C LYS A 197 16.01 -16.14 -5.79
N ASP A 198 16.37 -15.85 -7.04
CA ASP A 198 16.90 -14.53 -7.44
C ASP A 198 15.91 -13.39 -7.20
N ILE A 199 14.61 -13.65 -7.34
CA ILE A 199 13.54 -12.68 -7.07
C ILE A 199 13.41 -12.45 -5.55
N LEU A 200 13.40 -13.52 -4.75
CA LEU A 200 13.34 -13.40 -3.29
C LEU A 200 14.54 -12.61 -2.75
N GLU A 201 15.76 -12.93 -3.19
CA GLU A 201 16.96 -12.21 -2.80
C GLU A 201 16.90 -10.72 -3.16
N LYS A 202 16.40 -10.35 -4.35
CA LYS A 202 16.20 -8.95 -4.74
C LYS A 202 15.16 -8.25 -3.86
N ILE A 203 14.03 -8.93 -3.55
CA ILE A 203 13.02 -8.38 -2.65
C ILE A 203 13.61 -8.16 -1.25
N GLU A 204 14.38 -9.11 -0.73
CA GLU A 204 15.02 -8.98 0.59
C GLU A 204 16.02 -7.82 0.64
N ARG A 205 16.88 -7.70 -0.37
CA ARG A 205 17.93 -6.66 -0.46
C ARG A 205 17.39 -5.27 -0.86
N ASN A 206 16.09 -5.11 -1.10
CA ASN A 206 15.50 -3.89 -1.65
C ASN A 206 16.15 -3.45 -3.00
N GLU A 207 16.64 -4.40 -3.77
CA GLU A 207 17.18 -4.11 -5.10
C GLU A 207 16.04 -3.84 -6.08
N SER A 208 16.23 -2.88 -6.99
CA SER A 208 15.22 -2.54 -7.99
C SER A 208 14.97 -3.73 -8.93
N ILE A 209 13.72 -4.15 -9.03
CA ILE A 209 13.27 -5.05 -10.09
C ILE A 209 13.05 -4.18 -11.34
N GLU A 210 13.65 -4.55 -12.48
CA GLU A 210 13.62 -3.76 -13.72
C GLU A 210 12.20 -3.31 -14.09
N ALA A 211 12.07 -2.07 -14.55
CA ALA A 211 10.81 -1.49 -14.99
C ALA A 211 10.17 -2.35 -16.08
N GLY A 212 9.01 -2.95 -15.80
CA GLY A 212 8.34 -3.94 -16.66
C GLY A 212 8.50 -5.38 -16.19
N GLY A 213 9.31 -5.64 -15.13
CA GLY A 213 9.52 -6.96 -14.55
C GLY A 213 8.30 -7.47 -13.76
N GLU A 214 8.26 -8.79 -13.64
CA GLU A 214 7.31 -9.48 -12.74
C GLU A 214 7.63 -9.06 -11.29
N HIS A 215 6.59 -8.85 -10.45
CA HIS A 215 6.69 -8.54 -9.01
C HIS A 215 6.96 -7.08 -8.59
N ILE A 216 6.87 -6.09 -9.49
CA ILE A 216 6.93 -4.65 -9.14
C ILE A 216 5.89 -4.29 -8.06
N GLY A 217 4.72 -4.93 -8.10
CA GLY A 217 3.66 -4.72 -7.09
C GLY A 217 4.12 -5.03 -5.68
N ILE A 218 4.87 -6.12 -5.47
CA ILE A 218 5.38 -6.52 -4.15
C ILE A 218 6.41 -5.51 -3.63
N GLN A 219 7.31 -5.06 -4.49
CA GLN A 219 8.32 -4.08 -4.13
C GLN A 219 7.67 -2.74 -3.73
N ASN A 220 6.66 -2.31 -4.48
CA ASN A 220 5.90 -1.11 -4.13
C ASN A 220 5.18 -1.24 -2.79
N VAL A 221 4.59 -2.40 -2.49
CA VAL A 221 3.97 -2.65 -1.18
C VAL A 221 5.01 -2.58 -0.07
N LYS A 222 6.18 -3.22 -0.25
CA LYS A 222 7.27 -3.20 0.74
C LYS A 222 7.74 -1.76 1.01
N GLU A 223 7.92 -0.96 -0.05
CA GLU A 223 8.32 0.44 0.07
C GLU A 223 7.25 1.28 0.79
N ARG A 224 5.97 1.08 0.47
CA ARG A 224 4.87 1.75 1.16
C ARG A 224 4.80 1.38 2.64
N ILE A 225 4.96 0.10 2.99
CA ILE A 225 5.01 -0.35 4.38
C ILE A 225 6.16 0.39 5.10
N ARG A 226 7.35 0.45 4.50
CA ARG A 226 8.50 1.14 5.07
C ARG A 226 8.25 2.63 5.31
N VAL A 227 7.65 3.32 4.35
CA VAL A 227 7.41 4.77 4.40
C VAL A 227 6.31 5.14 5.39
N PHE A 228 5.22 4.35 5.43
CA PHE A 228 4.03 4.72 6.21
C PHE A 228 4.00 4.12 7.62
N TYR A 229 4.58 2.95 7.82
CA TYR A 229 4.64 2.30 9.14
C TYR A 229 6.04 2.32 9.77
N GLY A 230 7.10 2.64 9.00
CA GLY A 230 8.48 2.68 9.51
C GLY A 230 8.93 1.33 10.06
N GLN A 231 9.51 1.36 11.26
CA GLN A 231 10.03 0.18 11.97
C GLN A 231 8.94 -0.64 12.70
N THR A 232 7.70 -0.14 12.76
CA THR A 232 6.62 -0.80 13.52
C THR A 232 5.97 -1.94 12.74
N ALA A 233 6.16 -2.00 11.44
CA ALA A 233 5.64 -3.03 10.57
C ALA A 233 6.75 -3.92 10.01
N GLN A 234 6.40 -5.18 9.74
CA GLN A 234 7.31 -6.15 9.14
C GLN A 234 6.61 -6.88 7.99
N MET A 235 7.36 -7.20 6.95
CA MET A 235 6.92 -8.02 5.83
C MET A 235 7.93 -9.15 5.62
N GLN A 236 7.43 -10.37 5.58
CA GLN A 236 8.21 -11.59 5.35
C GLN A 236 7.59 -12.39 4.22
N ILE A 237 8.42 -12.99 3.37
CA ILE A 237 7.98 -13.89 2.31
C ILE A 237 8.74 -15.20 2.46
N GLU A 238 7.99 -16.28 2.65
CA GLU A 238 8.51 -17.64 2.63
C GLU A 238 7.93 -18.35 1.42
N SER A 239 8.76 -18.94 0.59
CA SER A 239 8.29 -19.52 -0.65
C SER A 239 9.07 -20.76 -1.05
N VAL A 240 8.32 -21.83 -1.19
CA VAL A 240 8.75 -23.11 -1.79
C VAL A 240 7.66 -23.55 -2.77
N PRO A 241 7.97 -24.40 -3.76
CA PRO A 241 6.94 -24.94 -4.63
C PRO A 241 5.82 -25.63 -3.83
N GLY A 242 4.58 -25.22 -4.09
CA GLY A 242 3.40 -25.72 -3.38
C GLY A 242 3.04 -24.97 -2.10
N ASN A 243 3.87 -24.04 -1.64
CA ASN A 243 3.56 -23.23 -0.45
C ASN A 243 4.31 -21.89 -0.46
N THR A 244 3.64 -20.85 -0.89
CA THR A 244 4.11 -19.46 -0.71
C THR A 244 3.32 -18.80 0.40
N VAL A 245 4.00 -18.17 1.32
CA VAL A 245 3.39 -17.46 2.46
C VAL A 245 3.97 -16.06 2.53
N VAL A 246 3.11 -15.06 2.40
CA VAL A 246 3.44 -13.67 2.68
C VAL A 246 2.83 -13.30 4.02
N THR A 247 3.65 -12.85 4.95
CA THR A 247 3.24 -12.44 6.28
C THR A 247 3.51 -10.95 6.46
N LEU A 248 2.51 -10.21 6.88
CA LEU A 248 2.59 -8.81 7.24
C LEU A 248 2.24 -8.68 8.73
N LEU A 249 3.13 -8.11 9.51
CA LEU A 249 2.89 -7.71 10.89
C LEU A 249 2.72 -6.19 10.90
N LEU A 250 1.53 -5.72 11.24
CA LEU A 250 1.16 -4.31 11.21
C LEU A 250 0.69 -3.87 12.61
N PRO A 251 0.98 -2.63 13.02
CA PRO A 251 0.41 -2.08 14.24
C PRO A 251 -1.10 -1.94 14.10
N LEU A 252 -1.84 -2.14 15.19
CA LEU A 252 -3.25 -1.81 15.25
C LEU A 252 -3.41 -0.28 15.20
N MET A 253 -4.17 0.21 14.23
CA MET A 253 -4.41 1.63 14.01
C MET A 253 -5.91 1.86 13.87
N ILE A 254 -6.50 2.58 14.82
CA ILE A 254 -7.89 3.02 14.68
C ILE A 254 -7.89 4.21 13.71
N SER A 255 -8.71 4.15 12.67
CA SER A 255 -8.92 5.29 11.79
C SER A 255 -9.53 6.44 12.59
N LYS A 256 -8.73 7.44 12.95
CA LYS A 256 -9.28 8.74 13.32
C LYS A 256 -9.89 9.30 12.03
N GLY A 257 -11.21 9.36 11.96
CA GLY A 257 -11.89 10.02 10.85
C GLY A 257 -11.31 11.41 10.64
N ASP A 258 -11.21 11.85 9.38
CA ASP A 258 -10.65 13.14 8.92
C ASP A 258 -11.40 14.39 9.48
N SER A 259 -11.64 14.47 10.78
CA SER A 259 -12.38 15.55 11.43
C SER A 259 -11.50 16.68 12.00
N GLU A 260 -10.18 16.66 11.81
CA GLU A 260 -9.30 17.69 12.39
C GLU A 260 -8.64 18.67 11.40
N ASN A 261 -8.95 18.64 10.09
CA ASN A 261 -8.35 19.58 9.13
C ASN A 261 -9.26 20.74 8.66
N GLU A 262 -10.47 20.89 9.22
CA GLU A 262 -11.34 22.04 8.86
C GLU A 262 -11.29 23.25 9.81
N THR A 263 -10.51 23.24 10.89
CA THR A 263 -10.48 24.35 11.87
C THR A 263 -9.27 25.27 11.78
N ALA A 264 -8.38 25.10 10.79
CA ALA A 264 -7.20 25.98 10.64
C ALA A 264 -7.26 26.99 9.47
N SER A 265 -8.43 27.16 8.81
CA SER A 265 -8.59 28.12 7.71
C SER A 265 -9.74 29.09 7.97
N GLY A 266 -9.72 29.77 9.10
CA GLY A 266 -10.73 30.76 9.43
C GLY A 266 -10.33 31.68 10.57
N ARG A 267 -9.32 32.52 10.36
CA ARG A 267 -9.20 33.86 10.94
C ARG A 267 -8.02 34.64 10.35
#